data_1d811c4a104dda6d56bf08aeff391331
#
_entry.id   1d811c4a104dda6d56bf08aeff391331
#
_cell.length_a   1.000
_cell.length_b   1.000
_cell.length_c   1.000
_cell.angle_alpha   90.00
_cell.angle_beta   90.00
_cell.angle_gamma   90.00
#
_symmetry.space_group_name_H-M   'P 1'
#
loop_
_entity.id
_entity.type
_entity.pdbx_description
1 polymer ?
#
loop_
_entity_poly.entity_id
_entity_poly.type
_entity_poly.pdbx_seq_one_letter_code
_entity_poly.pdbx_strand_id
1 'polypeptide(L)'
;MELKDIKSVYFVGAGGIGMSAIARYFIRKGIVVAGYDKTPSELTKQLEREGMLLHYEENPEEIPHACRKPASCLVVYTPAIPADHKELVYFRENGFTIEKRAQVLGTLTRTHKGLCVAGTHGKTSTSTMCAHIMHQSHLDCNAFLGGISKNYGTNYILSDQSDFVVIEADEFDRSFHWLRPWMSVITATDPDHLDIYGTKEAYLESFRHYTTLIQPGGALIIHRGLEMKQDCQEVVKVYEYSRDEGDFHAENIRIDNGNITFDFVSPIECVKNVELGQPVPINIDNGIAAMAMAQLNGCTAEELKYGMKTYRGVDRRFDFKIKNDRHVLLSDYAHHPKEIYQSAKSIRELYRNRRITAIFQPHLYTRTRDFYKDFASALSQLDEVILCDIYPAREQPIPGVTSKLIYNNLAEGVKKSMIHKEDVLDLVKSRDFDVLVILGAGDLDNYVPQIAKIIEAKE
;
A
#
# COMPACT_ATOMS: atom_id res chain seq x y z
N MET A 1 2.96 -27.26 7.61
CA MET A 1 4.44 -27.43 7.64
C MET A 1 5.01 -26.34 8.53
N GLU A 2 5.98 -26.62 9.41
CA GLU A 2 6.65 -25.57 10.20
C GLU A 2 7.80 -24.97 9.38
N LEU A 3 8.14 -23.68 9.61
CA LEU A 3 9.21 -22.99 8.83
C LEU A 3 10.55 -23.73 8.87
N LYS A 4 10.90 -24.37 10.00
CA LYS A 4 12.14 -25.13 10.14
C LYS A 4 12.24 -26.39 9.26
N ASP A 5 11.10 -26.92 8.82
CA ASP A 5 11.02 -28.15 8.01
C ASP A 5 11.10 -27.85 6.51
N ILE A 6 10.98 -26.58 6.11
CA ILE A 6 10.99 -26.15 4.72
C ILE A 6 12.43 -26.17 4.19
N LYS A 7 12.68 -26.95 3.12
CA LYS A 7 13.97 -27.01 2.41
C LYS A 7 13.90 -26.40 1.02
N SER A 8 12.69 -26.32 0.45
CA SER A 8 12.44 -25.65 -0.81
C SER A 8 11.07 -25.00 -0.79
N VAL A 9 10.91 -23.93 -1.58
CA VAL A 9 9.62 -23.24 -1.79
C VAL A 9 9.38 -23.08 -3.28
N TYR A 10 8.19 -23.41 -3.71
CA TYR A 10 7.77 -23.24 -5.09
C TYR A 10 6.64 -22.23 -5.22
N PHE A 11 6.83 -21.22 -6.07
CA PHE A 11 5.87 -20.13 -6.26
C PHE A 11 5.10 -20.30 -7.57
N VAL A 12 3.78 -20.34 -7.51
CA VAL A 12 2.91 -20.27 -8.68
C VAL A 12 2.36 -18.85 -8.81
N GLY A 13 2.91 -18.09 -9.79
CA GLY A 13 2.68 -16.63 -9.93
C GLY A 13 3.72 -15.81 -9.16
N ALA A 14 5.01 -16.05 -9.44
CA ALA A 14 6.13 -15.47 -8.69
C ALA A 14 6.34 -13.96 -8.90
N GLY A 15 5.95 -13.42 -10.08
CA GLY A 15 6.20 -12.02 -10.48
C GLY A 15 5.29 -10.99 -9.84
N GLY A 16 4.35 -11.41 -8.99
CA GLY A 16 3.55 -10.48 -8.20
C GLY A 16 4.41 -9.75 -7.14
N ILE A 17 4.17 -8.45 -6.92
CA ILE A 17 4.94 -7.62 -5.98
C ILE A 17 4.98 -8.22 -4.56
N GLY A 18 3.88 -8.76 -4.06
CA GLY A 18 3.83 -9.40 -2.75
C GLY A 18 4.42 -10.81 -2.71
N MET A 19 4.40 -11.54 -3.84
CA MET A 19 5.00 -12.88 -3.96
C MET A 19 6.53 -12.79 -3.99
N SER A 20 7.06 -11.85 -4.75
CA SER A 20 8.51 -11.63 -4.86
C SER A 20 9.17 -11.27 -3.52
N ALA A 21 8.48 -10.52 -2.67
CA ALA A 21 8.98 -10.20 -1.32
C ALA A 21 9.17 -11.46 -0.46
N ILE A 22 8.20 -12.38 -0.50
CA ILE A 22 8.28 -13.66 0.23
C ILE A 22 9.33 -14.58 -0.40
N ALA A 23 9.44 -14.62 -1.73
CA ALA A 23 10.47 -15.39 -2.41
C ALA A 23 11.87 -14.98 -1.95
N ARG A 24 12.15 -13.69 -1.87
CA ARG A 24 13.41 -13.12 -1.37
C ARG A 24 13.69 -13.47 0.09
N TYR A 25 12.65 -13.47 0.93
CA TYR A 25 12.79 -13.92 2.32
C TYR A 25 13.35 -15.35 2.38
N PHE A 26 12.81 -16.29 1.60
CA PHE A 26 13.27 -17.67 1.60
C PHE A 26 14.65 -17.82 0.94
N ILE A 27 14.94 -17.07 -0.14
CA ILE A 27 16.28 -17.03 -0.76
C ILE A 27 17.32 -16.61 0.29
N ARG A 28 17.06 -15.54 1.04
CA ARG A 28 17.97 -15.04 2.08
C ARG A 28 18.17 -16.05 3.21
N LYS A 29 17.17 -16.85 3.53
CA LYS A 29 17.28 -17.94 4.51
C LYS A 29 18.05 -19.16 3.95
N GLY A 30 18.58 -19.10 2.73
CA GLY A 30 19.34 -20.19 2.09
C GLY A 30 18.46 -21.35 1.62
N ILE A 31 17.16 -21.15 1.50
CA ILE A 31 16.20 -22.16 1.04
C ILE A 31 16.15 -22.12 -0.48
N VAL A 32 16.06 -23.29 -1.12
CA VAL A 32 15.90 -23.37 -2.57
C VAL A 32 14.56 -22.82 -2.98
N VAL A 33 14.55 -21.79 -3.82
CA VAL A 33 13.32 -21.15 -4.30
C VAL A 33 13.20 -21.31 -5.81
N ALA A 34 12.03 -21.79 -6.23
CA ALA A 34 11.69 -21.95 -7.64
C ALA A 34 10.25 -21.47 -7.89
N GLY A 35 9.86 -21.39 -9.15
CA GLY A 35 8.47 -21.07 -9.46
C GLY A 35 8.18 -20.81 -10.92
N TYR A 36 6.93 -20.53 -11.15
CA TYR A 36 6.35 -20.16 -12.44
C TYR A 36 5.81 -18.75 -12.40
N ASP A 37 5.94 -18.02 -13.52
CA ASP A 37 5.14 -16.85 -13.81
C ASP A 37 4.76 -16.84 -15.29
N LYS A 38 3.59 -16.30 -15.61
CA LYS A 38 3.09 -16.24 -17.00
C LYS A 38 3.91 -15.30 -17.87
N THR A 39 4.47 -14.24 -17.27
CA THR A 39 5.05 -13.13 -18.03
C THR A 39 6.43 -12.75 -17.51
N PRO A 40 7.48 -12.81 -18.34
CA PRO A 40 8.76 -12.23 -17.99
C PRO A 40 8.62 -10.73 -17.71
N SER A 41 9.14 -10.28 -16.58
CA SER A 41 9.13 -8.87 -16.16
C SER A 41 10.50 -8.48 -15.60
N GLU A 42 10.74 -7.20 -15.37
CA GLU A 42 11.99 -6.80 -14.73
C GLU A 42 12.09 -7.37 -13.30
N LEU A 43 10.95 -7.51 -12.61
CA LEU A 43 10.91 -8.12 -11.29
C LEU A 43 11.27 -9.60 -11.30
N THR A 44 10.76 -10.39 -12.25
CA THR A 44 11.11 -11.82 -12.38
C THR A 44 12.58 -11.99 -12.75
N LYS A 45 13.12 -11.16 -13.65
CA LYS A 45 14.55 -11.17 -13.98
C LYS A 45 15.45 -10.83 -12.78
N GLN A 46 14.98 -9.96 -11.89
CA GLN A 46 15.71 -9.69 -10.65
C GLN A 46 15.71 -10.89 -9.72
N LEU A 47 14.57 -11.58 -9.56
CA LEU A 47 14.50 -12.81 -8.77
C LEU A 47 15.43 -13.90 -9.31
N GLU A 48 15.54 -14.06 -10.64
CA GLU A 48 16.49 -14.99 -11.27
C GLU A 48 17.95 -14.63 -10.93
N ARG A 49 18.32 -13.34 -11.00
CA ARG A 49 19.65 -12.86 -10.61
C ARG A 49 19.93 -13.07 -9.12
N GLU A 50 18.90 -13.05 -8.28
CA GLU A 50 18.97 -13.31 -6.84
C GLU A 50 19.00 -14.82 -6.50
N GLY A 51 18.88 -15.70 -7.48
CA GLY A 51 19.02 -17.15 -7.34
C GLY A 51 17.72 -17.95 -7.37
N MET A 52 16.59 -17.34 -7.75
CA MET A 52 15.34 -18.06 -7.97
C MET A 52 15.37 -18.83 -9.30
N LEU A 53 14.93 -20.08 -9.29
CA LEU A 53 14.76 -20.88 -10.50
C LEU A 53 13.37 -20.63 -11.08
N LEU A 54 13.27 -19.85 -12.15
CA LEU A 54 12.00 -19.46 -12.78
C LEU A 54 11.84 -20.07 -14.17
N HIS A 55 10.60 -20.38 -14.52
CA HIS A 55 10.18 -20.68 -15.89
C HIS A 55 8.84 -19.98 -16.19
N TYR A 56 8.48 -19.89 -17.49
CA TYR A 56 7.37 -19.08 -17.97
C TYR A 56 6.33 -19.86 -18.76
N GLU A 57 6.54 -21.18 -18.91
CA GLU A 57 5.58 -22.09 -19.52
C GLU A 57 4.95 -22.95 -18.44
N GLU A 58 3.63 -23.12 -18.51
CA GLU A 58 2.89 -23.98 -17.59
C GLU A 58 3.19 -25.45 -17.84
N ASN A 59 4.24 -25.97 -17.17
CA ASN A 59 4.75 -27.31 -17.41
C ASN A 59 5.27 -27.97 -16.12
N PRO A 60 4.57 -28.98 -15.56
CA PRO A 60 5.04 -29.72 -14.38
C PRO A 60 6.42 -30.36 -14.52
N GLU A 61 6.90 -30.63 -15.75
CA GLU A 61 8.24 -31.18 -15.96
C GLU A 61 9.38 -30.21 -15.69
N GLU A 62 9.08 -28.91 -15.75
CA GLU A 62 10.02 -27.82 -15.42
C GLU A 62 10.22 -27.62 -13.89
N ILE A 63 9.39 -28.28 -13.05
CA ILE A 63 9.52 -28.19 -11.59
C ILE A 63 10.88 -28.80 -11.19
N PRO A 64 11.78 -28.04 -10.54
CA PRO A 64 13.10 -28.55 -10.14
C PRO A 64 13.01 -29.73 -9.17
N HIS A 65 13.94 -30.67 -9.27
CA HIS A 65 13.97 -31.85 -8.43
C HIS A 65 13.93 -31.55 -6.92
N ALA A 66 14.57 -30.45 -6.48
CA ALA A 66 14.53 -30.01 -5.09
C ALA A 66 13.11 -29.69 -4.60
N CYS A 67 12.20 -29.25 -5.51
CA CYS A 67 10.83 -28.90 -5.21
C CYS A 67 9.83 -30.06 -5.41
N ARG A 68 10.29 -31.28 -5.70
CA ARG A 68 9.44 -32.47 -5.91
C ARG A 68 9.28 -33.34 -4.66
N LYS A 69 9.60 -32.82 -3.47
CA LYS A 69 9.53 -33.56 -2.19
C LYS A 69 8.41 -33.00 -1.31
N PRO A 70 7.22 -33.63 -1.23
CA PRO A 70 6.06 -33.10 -0.47
C PRO A 70 6.37 -32.83 1.01
N ALA A 71 7.21 -33.63 1.64
CA ALA A 71 7.53 -33.51 3.06
C ALA A 71 8.37 -32.26 3.42
N SER A 72 8.98 -31.57 2.42
CA SER A 72 9.89 -30.46 2.68
C SER A 72 9.78 -29.29 1.67
N CYS A 73 8.85 -29.38 0.73
CA CYS A 73 8.55 -28.30 -0.21
C CYS A 73 7.22 -27.63 0.14
N LEU A 74 7.28 -26.34 0.39
CA LEU A 74 6.09 -25.49 0.51
C LEU A 74 5.73 -24.93 -0.87
N VAL A 75 4.47 -25.04 -1.27
CA VAL A 75 3.96 -24.43 -2.50
C VAL A 75 3.19 -23.18 -2.13
N VAL A 76 3.53 -22.06 -2.74
CA VAL A 76 2.89 -20.76 -2.49
C VAL A 76 2.23 -20.25 -3.78
N TYR A 77 0.95 -19.89 -3.70
CA TYR A 77 0.24 -19.38 -4.86
C TYR A 77 -0.53 -18.10 -4.56
N THR A 78 -0.87 -17.35 -5.62
CA THR A 78 -1.74 -16.17 -5.56
C THR A 78 -3.14 -16.50 -6.06
N PRO A 79 -4.20 -15.86 -5.53
CA PRO A 79 -5.58 -16.05 -6.02
C PRO A 79 -5.79 -15.75 -7.52
N ALA A 80 -4.85 -15.06 -8.17
CA ALA A 80 -4.89 -14.80 -9.61
C ALA A 80 -4.64 -16.06 -10.47
N ILE A 81 -4.11 -17.13 -9.89
CA ILE A 81 -3.82 -18.41 -10.59
C ILE A 81 -5.11 -19.23 -10.67
N PRO A 82 -5.51 -19.68 -11.86
CA PRO A 82 -6.66 -20.58 -12.05
C PRO A 82 -6.51 -21.88 -11.26
N ALA A 83 -7.64 -22.41 -10.79
CA ALA A 83 -7.64 -23.65 -10.00
C ALA A 83 -7.20 -24.90 -10.79
N ASP A 84 -7.32 -24.85 -12.12
CA ASP A 84 -6.94 -25.88 -13.08
C ASP A 84 -5.52 -25.73 -13.65
N HIS A 85 -4.74 -24.77 -13.13
CA HIS A 85 -3.34 -24.59 -13.48
C HIS A 85 -2.54 -25.90 -13.27
N LYS A 86 -1.89 -26.42 -14.31
CA LYS A 86 -1.31 -27.79 -14.34
C LYS A 86 -0.34 -28.06 -13.19
N GLU A 87 0.52 -27.11 -12.86
CA GLU A 87 1.47 -27.28 -11.76
C GLU A 87 0.78 -27.25 -10.40
N LEU A 88 -0.23 -26.39 -10.23
CA LEU A 88 -1.03 -26.34 -8.99
C LEU A 88 -1.81 -27.66 -8.80
N VAL A 89 -2.35 -28.22 -9.88
CA VAL A 89 -2.99 -29.55 -9.89
C VAL A 89 -1.96 -30.62 -9.53
N TYR A 90 -0.78 -30.63 -10.19
CA TYR A 90 0.29 -31.56 -9.87
C TYR A 90 0.64 -31.57 -8.38
N PHE A 91 0.86 -30.40 -7.78
CA PHE A 91 1.20 -30.31 -6.37
C PHE A 91 0.08 -30.80 -5.46
N ARG A 92 -1.18 -30.49 -5.82
CA ARG A 92 -2.37 -30.92 -5.08
C ARG A 92 -2.53 -32.44 -5.09
N GLU A 93 -2.39 -33.06 -6.26
CA GLU A 93 -2.51 -34.52 -6.45
C GLU A 93 -1.39 -35.30 -5.79
N ASN A 94 -0.20 -34.69 -5.64
CA ASN A 94 0.97 -35.33 -5.04
C ASN A 94 1.12 -34.99 -3.53
N GLY A 95 0.11 -34.41 -2.87
CA GLY A 95 0.05 -34.25 -1.42
C GLY A 95 1.00 -33.18 -0.84
N PHE A 96 1.34 -32.16 -1.61
CA PHE A 96 2.14 -31.04 -1.13
C PHE A 96 1.35 -30.13 -0.19
N THR A 97 2.06 -29.46 0.74
CA THR A 97 1.50 -28.34 1.49
C THR A 97 1.41 -27.15 0.54
N ILE A 98 0.18 -26.69 0.30
CA ILE A 98 -0.10 -25.56 -0.60
C ILE A 98 -0.75 -24.45 0.23
N GLU A 99 -0.12 -23.27 0.21
CA GLU A 99 -0.58 -22.12 0.96
C GLU A 99 -0.75 -20.90 0.04
N LYS A 100 -1.79 -20.08 0.35
CA LYS A 100 -1.89 -18.74 -0.21
C LYS A 100 -0.80 -17.85 0.40
N ARG A 101 -0.38 -16.82 -0.32
CA ARG A 101 0.55 -15.80 0.20
C ARG A 101 0.20 -15.34 1.63
N ALA A 102 -1.07 -15.06 1.89
CA ALA A 102 -1.53 -14.60 3.20
C ALA A 102 -1.32 -15.63 4.33
N GLN A 103 -1.40 -16.93 4.02
CA GLN A 103 -1.16 -18.00 4.99
C GLN A 103 0.32 -18.07 5.37
N VAL A 104 1.22 -17.89 4.40
CA VAL A 104 2.66 -17.81 4.65
C VAL A 104 3.00 -16.63 5.55
N LEU A 105 2.44 -15.43 5.29
CA LEU A 105 2.58 -14.27 6.18
C LEU A 105 2.01 -14.57 7.57
N GLY A 106 0.89 -15.29 7.65
CA GLY A 106 0.33 -15.78 8.91
C GLY A 106 1.29 -16.66 9.70
N THR A 107 2.02 -17.54 9.02
CA THR A 107 3.06 -18.38 9.63
C THR A 107 4.22 -17.52 10.17
N LEU A 108 4.63 -16.50 9.44
CA LEU A 108 5.65 -15.55 9.92
C LEU A 108 5.21 -14.82 11.19
N THR A 109 3.96 -14.38 11.29
CA THR A 109 3.45 -13.69 12.49
C THR A 109 3.25 -14.60 13.70
N ARG A 110 3.28 -15.93 13.54
CA ARG A 110 3.30 -16.88 14.67
C ARG A 110 4.71 -17.07 15.25
N THR A 111 5.73 -16.84 14.46
CA THR A 111 7.13 -17.06 14.84
C THR A 111 7.88 -15.77 15.13
N HIS A 112 7.34 -14.63 14.73
CA HIS A 112 7.88 -13.29 14.92
C HIS A 112 6.81 -12.37 15.54
N LYS A 113 7.24 -11.27 16.13
CA LYS A 113 6.33 -10.22 16.60
C LYS A 113 5.76 -9.44 15.40
N GLY A 114 4.56 -9.82 14.96
CA GLY A 114 3.89 -9.19 13.83
C GLY A 114 3.38 -7.80 14.17
N LEU A 115 3.90 -6.77 13.49
CA LEU A 115 3.41 -5.39 13.52
C LEU A 115 2.54 -5.19 12.29
N CYS A 116 1.22 -5.34 12.46
CA CYS A 116 0.29 -5.43 11.34
C CYS A 116 -0.52 -4.13 11.18
N VAL A 117 -0.63 -3.65 9.94
CA VAL A 117 -1.42 -2.45 9.63
C VAL A 117 -2.59 -2.84 8.75
N ALA A 118 -3.80 -2.77 9.30
CA ALA A 118 -5.07 -3.03 8.65
C ALA A 118 -5.86 -1.73 8.40
N GLY A 119 -6.89 -1.81 7.56
CA GLY A 119 -7.82 -0.72 7.30
C GLY A 119 -8.06 -0.50 5.81
N THR A 120 -9.15 0.13 5.46
CA THR A 120 -9.51 0.39 4.05
C THR A 120 -8.50 1.33 3.37
N HIS A 121 -8.04 2.36 4.10
CA HIS A 121 -7.13 3.38 3.60
C HIS A 121 -5.91 3.53 4.52
N GLY A 122 -4.79 4.06 4.00
CA GLY A 122 -3.60 4.36 4.79
C GLY A 122 -2.68 3.18 5.11
N LYS A 123 -3.08 1.93 4.85
CA LYS A 123 -2.27 0.72 5.14
C LYS A 123 -0.83 0.81 4.66
N THR A 124 -0.65 1.03 3.36
CA THR A 124 0.69 1.04 2.72
C THR A 124 1.58 2.15 3.27
N SER A 125 1.04 3.36 3.44
CA SER A 125 1.81 4.48 3.98
C SER A 125 2.21 4.23 5.43
N THR A 126 1.26 3.82 6.28
CA THR A 126 1.51 3.57 7.71
C THR A 126 2.47 2.40 7.92
N SER A 127 2.28 1.27 7.21
CA SER A 127 3.18 0.12 7.33
C SER A 127 4.59 0.45 6.85
N THR A 128 4.72 1.22 5.76
CA THR A 128 6.05 1.63 5.24
C THR A 128 6.73 2.64 6.16
N MET A 129 5.98 3.57 6.78
CA MET A 129 6.52 4.47 7.81
C MET A 129 6.99 3.68 9.04
N CYS A 130 6.15 2.77 9.54
CA CYS A 130 6.51 1.91 10.67
C CYS A 130 7.77 1.10 10.37
N ALA A 131 7.82 0.44 9.21
CA ALA A 131 8.97 -0.33 8.78
C ALA A 131 10.23 0.52 8.68
N HIS A 132 10.12 1.76 8.17
CA HIS A 132 11.25 2.69 8.08
C HIS A 132 11.74 3.12 9.46
N ILE A 133 10.84 3.51 10.37
CA ILE A 133 11.19 3.87 11.76
C ILE A 133 11.89 2.70 12.46
N MET A 134 11.29 1.50 12.41
CA MET A 134 11.83 0.30 13.05
C MET A 134 13.22 -0.05 12.49
N HIS A 135 13.36 -0.06 11.15
CA HIS A 135 14.62 -0.41 10.49
C HIS A 135 15.75 0.59 10.75
N GLN A 136 15.41 1.87 10.96
CA GLN A 136 16.38 2.91 11.34
C GLN A 136 16.69 2.96 12.84
N SER A 137 15.95 2.18 13.65
CA SER A 137 16.15 2.10 15.09
C SER A 137 17.08 0.94 15.47
N HIS A 138 17.44 0.88 16.74
CA HIS A 138 18.22 -0.23 17.31
C HIS A 138 17.48 -1.58 17.26
N LEU A 139 16.16 -1.59 17.02
CA LEU A 139 15.33 -2.79 16.99
C LEU A 139 15.38 -3.52 15.66
N ASP A 140 15.58 -2.77 14.55
CA ASP A 140 15.46 -3.28 13.17
C ASP A 140 14.13 -4.02 12.92
N CYS A 141 13.86 -4.48 11.71
CA CYS A 141 12.70 -5.30 11.38
C CYS A 141 12.84 -6.03 10.05
N ASN A 142 12.06 -7.10 9.90
CA ASN A 142 11.63 -7.57 8.58
C ASN A 142 10.37 -6.81 8.17
N ALA A 143 10.13 -6.62 6.88
CA ALA A 143 8.90 -6.00 6.41
C ALA A 143 8.43 -6.56 5.06
N PHE A 144 7.10 -6.69 4.91
CA PHE A 144 6.41 -7.04 3.67
C PHE A 144 5.37 -5.96 3.39
N LEU A 145 5.69 -5.11 2.42
CA LEU A 145 4.97 -3.86 2.15
C LEU A 145 4.08 -3.98 0.90
N GLY A 146 3.00 -3.22 0.88
CA GLY A 146 2.06 -3.20 -0.24
C GLY A 146 2.52 -2.35 -1.43
N GLY A 147 3.64 -1.63 -1.32
CA GLY A 147 4.21 -0.79 -2.36
C GLY A 147 5.72 -0.67 -2.26
N ILE A 148 6.35 -0.12 -3.29
CA ILE A 148 7.81 0.11 -3.32
C ILE A 148 8.14 1.30 -2.42
N SER A 149 8.91 1.07 -1.37
CA SER A 149 9.46 2.13 -0.53
C SER A 149 10.50 2.95 -1.29
N LYS A 150 10.37 4.26 -1.30
CA LYS A 150 11.35 5.16 -1.93
C LYS A 150 12.68 5.23 -1.17
N ASN A 151 12.67 4.88 0.11
CA ASN A 151 13.90 4.81 0.90
C ASN A 151 14.78 3.61 0.49
N TYR A 152 14.18 2.51 0.07
CA TYR A 152 14.87 1.24 -0.16
C TYR A 152 14.80 0.74 -1.60
N GLY A 153 13.96 1.33 -2.45
CA GLY A 153 13.75 0.89 -3.84
C GLY A 153 13.09 -0.49 -3.95
N THR A 154 12.44 -0.95 -2.87
CA THR A 154 11.85 -2.29 -2.78
C THR A 154 10.60 -2.29 -1.89
N ASN A 155 9.84 -3.38 -1.93
CA ASN A 155 8.66 -3.59 -1.11
C ASN A 155 8.89 -4.54 0.08
N TYR A 156 10.14 -4.81 0.42
CA TYR A 156 10.50 -5.64 1.55
C TYR A 156 11.74 -5.08 2.26
N ILE A 157 11.87 -5.42 3.53
CA ILE A 157 13.07 -5.23 4.35
C ILE A 157 13.35 -6.56 5.00
N LEU A 158 14.60 -6.99 5.07
CA LEU A 158 15.00 -8.24 5.72
C LEU A 158 16.10 -7.96 6.71
N SER A 159 15.88 -8.44 7.94
CA SER A 159 16.83 -8.42 9.04
C SER A 159 17.22 -9.85 9.42
N ASP A 160 18.48 -10.07 9.72
CA ASP A 160 18.97 -11.36 10.22
C ASP A 160 18.88 -11.46 11.75
N GLN A 161 18.59 -10.36 12.44
CA GLN A 161 18.66 -10.27 13.90
C GLN A 161 17.33 -9.90 14.56
N SER A 162 16.41 -9.28 13.84
CA SER A 162 15.17 -8.78 14.42
C SER A 162 14.06 -9.82 14.47
N ASP A 163 13.38 -9.89 15.60
CA ASP A 163 12.16 -10.68 15.78
C ASP A 163 10.89 -9.94 15.30
N PHE A 164 11.00 -8.69 14.87
CA PHE A 164 9.88 -7.92 14.38
C PHE A 164 9.64 -8.16 12.89
N VAL A 165 8.36 -8.24 12.51
CA VAL A 165 7.93 -8.26 11.11
C VAL A 165 6.78 -7.30 10.90
N VAL A 166 6.99 -6.27 10.08
CA VAL A 166 5.97 -5.31 9.68
C VAL A 166 5.22 -5.84 8.47
N ILE A 167 3.91 -5.92 8.55
CA ILE A 167 3.05 -6.48 7.51
C ILE A 167 1.87 -5.57 7.23
N GLU A 168 1.62 -5.31 5.94
CA GLU A 168 0.34 -4.75 5.50
C GLU A 168 -0.73 -5.85 5.57
N ALA A 169 -1.69 -5.69 6.48
CA ALA A 169 -2.77 -6.63 6.74
C ALA A 169 -3.95 -6.35 5.80
N ASP A 170 -3.96 -7.06 4.67
CA ASP A 170 -4.93 -6.86 3.60
C ASP A 170 -6.28 -7.51 3.95
N GLU A 171 -7.35 -6.72 3.97
CA GLU A 171 -8.71 -7.17 4.20
C GLU A 171 -9.33 -7.88 2.99
N PHE A 172 -8.77 -7.68 1.78
CA PHE A 172 -9.26 -8.35 0.57
C PHE A 172 -9.28 -9.88 0.76
N ASP A 173 -10.39 -10.53 0.41
CA ASP A 173 -10.63 -11.97 0.57
C ASP A 173 -10.37 -12.47 2.03
N ARG A 174 -10.54 -11.60 3.01
CA ARG A 174 -10.26 -11.88 4.44
C ARG A 174 -8.83 -12.38 4.69
N SER A 175 -7.88 -11.98 3.86
CA SER A 175 -6.48 -12.42 3.95
C SER A 175 -5.84 -12.12 5.30
N PHE A 176 -6.22 -11.02 5.95
CA PHE A 176 -5.72 -10.64 7.27
C PHE A 176 -6.15 -11.59 8.41
N HIS A 177 -7.16 -12.45 8.22
CA HIS A 177 -7.55 -13.45 9.22
C HIS A 177 -6.51 -14.56 9.43
N TRP A 178 -5.57 -14.72 8.52
CA TRP A 178 -4.47 -15.66 8.68
C TRP A 178 -3.39 -15.16 9.64
N LEU A 179 -3.30 -13.85 9.84
CA LEU A 179 -2.29 -13.23 10.68
C LEU A 179 -2.54 -13.48 12.17
N ARG A 180 -1.46 -13.39 12.95
CA ARG A 180 -1.48 -13.40 14.43
C ARG A 180 -0.66 -12.20 14.91
N PRO A 181 -1.24 -10.98 14.86
CA PRO A 181 -0.51 -9.77 15.21
C PRO A 181 -0.03 -9.78 16.65
N TRP A 182 1.22 -9.37 16.90
CA TRP A 182 1.66 -8.90 18.19
C TRP A 182 1.05 -7.53 18.49
N MET A 183 1.15 -6.63 17.52
CA MET A 183 0.44 -5.35 17.55
C MET A 183 -0.26 -5.10 16.23
N SER A 184 -1.38 -4.41 16.28
CA SER A 184 -2.08 -4.01 15.08
C SER A 184 -2.52 -2.55 15.13
N VAL A 185 -2.42 -1.87 13.98
CA VAL A 185 -3.10 -0.60 13.71
C VAL A 185 -4.32 -0.88 12.85
N ILE A 186 -5.45 -0.22 13.14
CA ILE A 186 -6.61 -0.12 12.24
C ILE A 186 -6.81 1.34 11.87
N THR A 187 -6.59 1.68 10.59
CA THR A 187 -6.57 3.06 10.10
C THR A 187 -7.94 3.56 9.68
N ALA A 188 -8.74 2.73 9.04
CA ALA A 188 -10.07 3.05 8.52
C ALA A 188 -10.89 1.78 8.33
N THR A 189 -12.23 1.89 8.37
CA THR A 189 -13.16 0.78 8.13
C THR A 189 -14.31 1.19 7.20
N ASP A 190 -14.02 2.07 6.24
CA ASP A 190 -14.97 2.43 5.19
C ASP A 190 -15.28 1.20 4.34
N PRO A 191 -16.54 0.92 4.02
CA PRO A 191 -16.91 -0.25 3.24
C PRO A 191 -16.23 -0.26 1.87
N ASP A 192 -15.48 -1.30 1.60
CA ASP A 192 -14.88 -1.62 0.30
C ASP A 192 -15.06 -3.12 0.00
N HIS A 193 -14.76 -3.54 -1.23
CA HIS A 193 -14.86 -4.95 -1.63
C HIS A 193 -16.21 -5.60 -1.31
N LEU A 194 -17.32 -4.85 -1.51
CA LEU A 194 -18.67 -5.35 -1.24
C LEU A 194 -19.09 -6.51 -2.17
N ASP A 195 -18.42 -6.71 -3.28
CA ASP A 195 -18.51 -7.89 -4.13
C ASP A 195 -18.06 -9.17 -3.39
N ILE A 196 -17.18 -9.07 -2.40
CA ILE A 196 -16.70 -10.18 -1.57
C ILE A 196 -17.44 -10.26 -0.24
N TYR A 197 -17.71 -9.12 0.38
CA TYR A 197 -18.31 -9.05 1.72
C TYR A 197 -19.83 -9.06 1.70
N GLY A 198 -20.45 -8.61 0.62
CA GLY A 198 -21.90 -8.51 0.44
C GLY A 198 -22.49 -7.28 1.13
N THR A 199 -22.23 -7.03 2.40
CA THR A 199 -22.78 -5.91 3.18
C THR A 199 -21.70 -5.18 3.99
N LYS A 200 -22.01 -3.93 4.39
CA LYS A 200 -21.20 -3.15 5.32
C LYS A 200 -21.01 -3.87 6.67
N GLU A 201 -22.07 -4.47 7.18
CA GLU A 201 -22.07 -5.18 8.46
C GLU A 201 -21.11 -6.37 8.42
N ALA A 202 -21.13 -7.15 7.34
CA ALA A 202 -20.21 -8.28 7.15
C ALA A 202 -18.75 -7.81 7.02
N TYR A 203 -18.53 -6.65 6.39
CA TYR A 203 -17.22 -6.02 6.30
C TYR A 203 -16.70 -5.61 7.70
N LEU A 204 -17.50 -4.90 8.48
CA LEU A 204 -17.14 -4.49 9.84
C LEU A 204 -16.95 -5.69 10.78
N GLU A 205 -17.78 -6.73 10.65
CA GLU A 205 -17.63 -7.98 11.42
C GLU A 205 -16.30 -8.70 11.11
N SER A 206 -15.83 -8.61 9.87
CA SER A 206 -14.52 -9.15 9.49
C SER A 206 -13.36 -8.43 10.20
N PHE A 207 -13.43 -7.12 10.36
CA PHE A 207 -12.48 -6.36 11.18
C PHE A 207 -12.62 -6.69 12.66
N ARG A 208 -13.85 -6.81 13.17
CA ARG A 208 -14.09 -7.22 14.55
C ARG A 208 -13.43 -8.58 14.84
N HIS A 209 -13.66 -9.55 13.96
CA HIS A 209 -13.00 -10.86 14.06
C HIS A 209 -11.47 -10.73 14.00
N TYR A 210 -10.92 -9.90 13.12
CA TYR A 210 -9.48 -9.69 13.05
C TYR A 210 -8.89 -9.23 14.39
N THR A 211 -9.58 -8.39 15.15
CA THR A 211 -9.08 -7.94 16.46
C THR A 211 -8.97 -9.07 17.50
N THR A 212 -9.75 -10.14 17.37
CA THR A 212 -9.63 -11.33 18.25
C THR A 212 -8.33 -12.10 18.02
N LEU A 213 -7.65 -11.87 16.89
CA LEU A 213 -6.44 -12.60 16.50
C LEU A 213 -5.15 -11.97 17.05
N ILE A 214 -5.26 -10.82 17.71
CA ILE A 214 -4.12 -10.15 18.35
C ILE A 214 -3.65 -11.00 19.54
N GLN A 215 -2.34 -11.22 19.59
CA GLN A 215 -1.73 -12.10 20.60
C GLN A 215 -1.84 -11.51 22.01
N PRO A 216 -1.99 -12.36 23.04
CA PRO A 216 -1.99 -11.93 24.43
C PRO A 216 -0.74 -11.13 24.81
N GLY A 217 -0.94 -10.02 25.52
CA GLY A 217 0.13 -9.09 25.87
C GLY A 217 0.54 -8.10 24.78
N GLY A 218 -0.06 -8.21 23.60
CA GLY A 218 0.09 -7.26 22.51
C GLY A 218 -0.80 -6.03 22.65
N ALA A 219 -0.98 -5.28 21.56
CA ALA A 219 -1.82 -4.09 21.55
C ALA A 219 -2.57 -3.88 20.23
N LEU A 220 -3.74 -3.24 20.32
CA LEU A 220 -4.48 -2.64 19.23
C LEU A 220 -4.36 -1.12 19.32
N ILE A 221 -4.02 -0.48 18.21
CA ILE A 221 -4.02 0.97 18.04
C ILE A 221 -5.09 1.28 16.99
N ILE A 222 -6.20 1.85 17.40
CA ILE A 222 -7.37 2.05 16.53
C ILE A 222 -7.59 3.53 16.26
N HIS A 223 -7.85 3.89 14.99
CA HIS A 223 -8.19 5.28 14.67
C HIS A 223 -9.51 5.67 15.35
N ARG A 224 -9.52 6.82 16.00
CA ARG A 224 -10.68 7.31 16.73
C ARG A 224 -11.85 7.59 15.80
N GLY A 225 -13.06 7.26 16.26
CA GLY A 225 -14.30 7.53 15.51
C GLY A 225 -14.67 6.45 14.49
N LEU A 226 -13.96 5.32 14.44
CA LEU A 226 -14.41 4.18 13.63
C LEU A 226 -15.70 3.59 14.18
N GLU A 227 -16.63 3.24 13.30
CA GLU A 227 -17.91 2.63 13.68
C GLU A 227 -17.75 1.18 14.20
N MET A 228 -16.62 0.57 13.94
CA MET A 228 -16.31 -0.80 14.34
C MET A 228 -16.07 -0.91 15.86
N LYS A 229 -16.65 -1.92 16.47
CA LYS A 229 -16.31 -2.34 17.85
C LYS A 229 -15.26 -3.46 17.80
N GLN A 230 -14.16 -3.26 18.52
CA GLN A 230 -13.13 -4.29 18.65
C GLN A 230 -13.61 -5.41 19.60
N ASP A 231 -13.04 -6.60 19.43
CA ASP A 231 -13.29 -7.79 20.25
C ASP A 231 -11.96 -8.43 20.70
N CYS A 232 -11.08 -7.58 21.24
CA CYS A 232 -9.79 -8.03 21.75
C CYS A 232 -9.94 -8.85 23.03
N GLN A 233 -8.99 -9.77 23.24
CA GLN A 233 -8.86 -10.45 24.52
C GLN A 233 -8.51 -9.42 25.62
N GLU A 234 -8.96 -9.64 26.87
CA GLU A 234 -8.76 -8.71 28.00
C GLU A 234 -7.30 -8.32 28.27
N VAL A 235 -6.36 -9.19 27.91
CA VAL A 235 -4.92 -8.96 28.08
C VAL A 235 -4.29 -8.15 26.96
N VAL A 236 -5.05 -7.80 25.91
CA VAL A 236 -4.61 -6.93 24.80
C VAL A 236 -4.93 -5.49 25.16
N LYS A 237 -3.92 -4.62 25.14
CA LYS A 237 -4.12 -3.20 25.38
C LYS A 237 -4.73 -2.54 24.14
N VAL A 238 -5.73 -1.70 24.34
CA VAL A 238 -6.37 -0.95 23.26
C VAL A 238 -6.07 0.54 23.45
N TYR A 239 -5.57 1.18 22.40
CA TYR A 239 -5.27 2.60 22.35
C TYR A 239 -6.02 3.25 21.18
N GLU A 240 -6.47 4.48 21.39
CA GLU A 240 -7.03 5.30 20.32
C GLU A 240 -5.98 6.29 19.80
N TYR A 241 -6.02 6.55 18.49
CA TYR A 241 -5.21 7.59 17.89
C TYR A 241 -6.01 8.42 16.89
N SER A 242 -5.64 9.67 16.75
CA SER A 242 -6.03 10.53 15.64
C SER A 242 -5.07 11.71 15.55
N ARG A 243 -5.26 12.55 14.54
CA ARG A 243 -4.49 13.80 14.40
C ARG A 243 -4.64 14.72 15.61
N ASP A 244 -5.86 14.86 16.13
CA ASP A 244 -6.20 15.95 17.04
C ASP A 244 -6.42 15.48 18.50
N GLU A 245 -6.71 14.20 18.69
CA GLU A 245 -7.05 13.65 20.02
C GLU A 245 -6.87 12.12 20.09
N GLY A 246 -6.86 11.55 21.29
CA GLY A 246 -6.64 10.12 21.56
C GLY A 246 -5.43 9.92 22.47
N ASP A 247 -5.10 8.65 22.75
CA ASP A 247 -3.90 8.30 23.49
C ASP A 247 -2.63 8.72 22.76
N PHE A 248 -2.68 8.66 21.43
CA PHE A 248 -1.64 9.13 20.53
C PHE A 248 -2.22 10.19 19.60
N HIS A 249 -1.67 11.39 19.63
CA HIS A 249 -2.14 12.50 18.80
C HIS A 249 -1.03 13.51 18.50
N ALA A 250 -1.31 14.51 17.69
CA ALA A 250 -0.41 15.61 17.39
C ALA A 250 -0.87 16.89 18.09
N GLU A 251 0.11 17.64 18.59
CA GLU A 251 -0.08 19.02 19.02
C GLU A 251 0.84 19.95 18.22
N ASN A 252 0.58 21.25 18.29
CA ASN A 252 1.42 22.30 17.69
C ASN A 252 1.76 22.03 16.21
N ILE A 253 0.78 21.58 15.43
CA ILE A 253 0.95 21.31 14.00
C ILE A 253 1.26 22.61 13.27
N ARG A 254 2.36 22.62 12.53
CA ARG A 254 2.81 23.74 11.70
C ARG A 254 2.99 23.25 10.27
N ILE A 255 2.33 23.92 9.35
CA ILE A 255 2.44 23.69 7.90
C ILE A 255 2.97 25.00 7.31
N ASP A 256 4.22 25.00 6.90
CA ASP A 256 4.88 26.16 6.33
C ASP A 256 5.80 25.76 5.16
N ASN A 257 5.64 26.47 4.05
CA ASN A 257 6.45 26.33 2.84
C ASN A 257 6.69 24.87 2.39
N GLY A 258 5.60 24.07 2.40
CA GLY A 258 5.63 22.66 2.00
C GLY A 258 6.29 21.72 3.03
N ASN A 259 6.58 22.18 4.25
CA ASN A 259 7.04 21.36 5.36
C ASN A 259 5.94 21.20 6.40
N ILE A 260 5.95 20.08 7.10
CA ILE A 260 5.03 19.79 8.20
C ILE A 260 5.84 19.38 9.41
N THR A 261 5.59 20.05 10.54
CA THR A 261 6.15 19.67 11.84
C THR A 261 5.04 19.65 12.89
N PHE A 262 5.16 18.78 13.88
CA PHE A 262 4.23 18.66 14.99
C PHE A 262 4.90 18.09 16.24
N ASP A 263 4.24 18.20 17.38
CA ASP A 263 4.62 17.49 18.58
C ASP A 263 3.80 16.19 18.68
N PHE A 264 4.46 15.05 18.81
CA PHE A 264 3.79 13.76 18.98
C PHE A 264 3.55 13.49 20.46
N VAL A 265 2.31 13.42 20.87
CA VAL A 265 1.87 13.17 22.25
C VAL A 265 1.46 11.71 22.38
N SER A 266 1.94 11.07 23.44
CA SER A 266 1.68 9.68 23.73
C SER A 266 1.53 9.44 25.24
N PRO A 267 1.00 8.29 25.70
CA PRO A 267 1.01 7.91 27.10
C PRO A 267 2.40 7.75 27.75
N ILE A 268 3.45 7.68 26.92
CA ILE A 268 4.83 7.50 27.38
C ILE A 268 5.53 8.84 27.54
N GLU A 269 5.49 9.69 26.50
CA GLU A 269 6.16 11.00 26.47
C GLU A 269 5.63 11.87 25.34
N CYS A 270 5.96 13.14 25.37
CA CYS A 270 5.74 14.07 24.25
C CYS A 270 7.03 14.28 23.47
N VAL A 271 7.08 13.80 22.22
CA VAL A 271 8.20 13.96 21.31
C VAL A 271 8.02 15.24 20.49
N LYS A 272 8.77 16.27 20.85
CA LYS A 272 8.63 17.61 20.24
C LYS A 272 9.31 17.75 18.90
N ASN A 273 8.71 18.58 18.03
CA ASN A 273 9.25 18.97 16.73
C ASN A 273 9.57 17.80 15.83
N VAL A 274 8.61 16.88 15.68
CA VAL A 274 8.68 15.81 14.68
C VAL A 274 8.47 16.42 13.30
N GLU A 275 9.42 16.20 12.38
CA GLU A 275 9.39 16.66 11.00
C GLU A 275 8.91 15.52 10.08
N LEU A 276 7.91 15.76 9.24
CA LEU A 276 7.49 14.81 8.21
C LEU A 276 8.40 14.90 6.99
N GLY A 277 9.21 13.88 6.74
CA GLY A 277 10.07 13.79 5.54
C GLY A 277 9.27 13.73 4.23
N GLN A 278 8.05 13.16 4.27
CA GLN A 278 7.05 13.30 3.22
C GLN A 278 5.89 14.19 3.72
N PRO A 279 5.96 15.51 3.50
CA PRO A 279 5.05 16.48 4.09
C PRO A 279 3.68 16.49 3.40
N VAL A 280 2.84 15.56 3.75
CA VAL A 280 1.45 15.44 3.29
C VAL A 280 0.54 15.46 4.52
N PRO A 281 -0.50 16.32 4.59
CA PRO A 281 -1.34 16.44 5.76
C PRO A 281 -1.94 15.12 6.27
N ILE A 282 -2.37 14.22 5.38
CA ILE A 282 -2.86 12.89 5.75
C ILE A 282 -1.77 12.01 6.39
N ASN A 283 -0.52 12.30 6.14
CA ASN A 283 0.60 11.57 6.73
C ASN A 283 0.84 11.94 8.21
N ILE A 284 0.16 12.94 8.76
CA ILE A 284 0.18 13.19 10.20
C ILE A 284 -0.48 12.01 10.92
N ASP A 285 -1.70 11.62 10.52
CA ASP A 285 -2.41 10.47 11.08
C ASP A 285 -1.64 9.16 10.87
N ASN A 286 -1.15 8.92 9.64
CA ASN A 286 -0.35 7.74 9.32
C ASN A 286 0.94 7.68 10.15
N GLY A 287 1.59 8.84 10.35
CA GLY A 287 2.80 8.98 11.15
C GLY A 287 2.57 8.74 12.63
N ILE A 288 1.48 9.28 13.19
CA ILE A 288 1.09 9.04 14.60
C ILE A 288 0.92 7.54 14.83
N ALA A 289 0.18 6.84 13.96
CA ALA A 289 -0.03 5.40 14.08
C ALA A 289 1.29 4.61 13.97
N ALA A 290 2.17 4.97 13.04
CA ALA A 290 3.47 4.33 12.85
C ALA A 290 4.40 4.57 14.05
N MET A 291 4.47 5.81 14.55
CA MET A 291 5.25 6.18 15.73
C MET A 291 4.73 5.50 16.98
N ALA A 292 3.41 5.43 17.18
CA ALA A 292 2.78 4.75 18.30
C ALA A 292 3.18 3.25 18.33
N MET A 293 3.09 2.57 17.18
CA MET A 293 3.51 1.18 17.08
C MET A 293 5.01 1.00 17.38
N ALA A 294 5.87 1.86 16.85
CA ALA A 294 7.31 1.80 17.08
C ALA A 294 7.67 2.11 18.55
N GLN A 295 7.07 3.15 19.14
CA GLN A 295 7.34 3.56 20.53
C GLN A 295 6.89 2.50 21.54
N LEU A 296 5.72 1.90 21.36
CA LEU A 296 5.23 0.81 22.23
C LEU A 296 6.13 -0.44 22.19
N ASN A 297 6.95 -0.58 21.15
CA ASN A 297 7.96 -1.64 21.05
C ASN A 297 9.36 -1.22 21.49
N GLY A 298 9.55 0.03 21.91
CA GLY A 298 10.79 0.50 22.56
C GLY A 298 11.65 1.44 21.72
N CYS A 299 11.19 1.93 20.55
CA CYS A 299 11.89 2.99 19.83
C CYS A 299 11.95 4.25 20.69
N THR A 300 13.12 4.88 20.73
CA THR A 300 13.36 6.12 21.46
C THR A 300 12.80 7.34 20.73
N ALA A 301 12.60 8.45 21.44
CA ALA A 301 12.14 9.71 20.85
C ALA A 301 13.04 10.17 19.67
N GLU A 302 14.34 10.03 19.79
CA GLU A 302 15.28 10.44 18.73
C GLU A 302 15.19 9.52 17.50
N GLU A 303 15.00 8.22 17.70
CA GLU A 303 14.78 7.27 16.59
C GLU A 303 13.47 7.54 15.88
N LEU A 304 12.40 7.87 16.62
CA LEU A 304 11.10 8.27 16.04
C LEU A 304 11.26 9.54 15.18
N LYS A 305 11.92 10.58 15.70
CA LYS A 305 12.18 11.83 14.96
C LYS A 305 13.02 11.59 13.72
N TYR A 306 14.10 10.83 13.85
CA TYR A 306 14.99 10.51 12.74
C TYR A 306 14.26 9.71 11.65
N GLY A 307 13.54 8.66 12.03
CA GLY A 307 12.77 7.85 11.09
C GLY A 307 11.70 8.68 10.34
N MET A 308 10.93 9.51 11.06
CA MET A 308 9.94 10.37 10.43
C MET A 308 10.54 11.39 9.47
N LYS A 309 11.65 12.04 9.87
CA LYS A 309 12.36 13.05 9.05
C LYS A 309 12.96 12.46 7.78
N THR A 310 13.49 11.24 7.86
CA THR A 310 14.17 10.58 6.73
C THR A 310 13.25 9.76 5.84
N TYR A 311 11.98 9.62 6.19
CA TYR A 311 11.00 8.91 5.39
C TYR A 311 10.71 9.64 4.07
N ARG A 312 10.78 8.91 2.95
CA ARG A 312 10.62 9.46 1.59
C ARG A 312 9.34 9.05 0.88
N GLY A 313 8.51 8.22 1.52
CA GLY A 313 7.24 7.77 0.95
C GLY A 313 7.30 6.46 0.17
N VAL A 314 6.22 6.19 -0.53
CA VAL A 314 6.00 5.01 -1.36
C VAL A 314 5.80 5.49 -2.80
N ASP A 315 6.33 4.75 -3.77
CA ASP A 315 6.10 5.03 -5.18
C ASP A 315 4.60 5.10 -5.48
N ARG A 316 4.20 6.07 -6.28
CA ARG A 316 2.81 6.31 -6.69
C ARG A 316 1.84 6.61 -5.53
N ARG A 317 2.32 6.97 -4.34
CA ARG A 317 1.49 7.41 -3.19
C ARG A 317 1.86 8.83 -2.82
N PHE A 318 1.07 9.81 -3.31
CA PHE A 318 1.36 11.24 -3.17
C PHE A 318 2.84 11.56 -3.47
N ASP A 319 3.29 11.07 -4.62
CA ASP A 319 4.70 10.98 -4.98
C ASP A 319 5.15 12.23 -5.73
N PHE A 320 5.91 13.10 -5.08
CA PHE A 320 6.51 14.26 -5.70
C PHE A 320 7.63 13.83 -6.67
N LYS A 321 7.43 14.09 -7.95
CA LYS A 321 8.43 13.90 -9.00
C LYS A 321 9.23 15.18 -9.23
N ILE A 322 8.57 16.34 -9.14
CA ILE A 322 9.18 17.68 -9.15
C ILE A 322 8.58 18.48 -8.00
N LYS A 323 9.43 19.16 -7.24
CA LYS A 323 9.01 20.05 -6.16
C LYS A 323 9.96 21.23 -6.08
N ASN A 324 9.59 22.33 -6.71
CA ASN A 324 10.31 23.59 -6.63
C ASN A 324 9.33 24.79 -6.65
N ASP A 325 9.87 26.01 -6.62
CA ASP A 325 9.06 27.22 -6.54
C ASP A 325 8.24 27.47 -7.82
N ARG A 326 8.72 27.00 -8.96
CA ARG A 326 8.07 27.21 -10.27
C ARG A 326 7.08 26.09 -10.60
N HIS A 327 7.50 24.85 -10.43
CA HIS A 327 6.70 23.68 -10.82
C HIS A 327 6.60 22.65 -9.70
N VAL A 328 5.43 22.05 -9.59
CA VAL A 328 5.20 20.84 -8.80
C VAL A 328 4.58 19.80 -9.70
N LEU A 329 5.18 18.60 -9.75
CA LEU A 329 4.60 17.42 -10.37
C LEU A 329 4.44 16.34 -9.32
N LEU A 330 3.20 15.86 -9.18
CA LEU A 330 2.84 14.82 -8.23
C LEU A 330 2.12 13.69 -8.96
N SER A 331 2.47 12.44 -8.63
CA SER A 331 1.75 11.24 -9.04
C SER A 331 1.09 10.58 -7.83
N ASP A 332 -0.20 10.25 -7.93
CA ASP A 332 -0.91 9.55 -6.87
C ASP A 332 -1.78 8.41 -7.43
N TYR A 333 -1.65 7.25 -6.81
CA TYR A 333 -2.40 6.05 -7.14
C TYR A 333 -3.90 6.13 -6.78
N ALA A 334 -4.33 7.22 -6.15
CA ALA A 334 -5.70 7.46 -5.74
C ALA A 334 -6.68 7.16 -6.89
N HIS A 335 -7.58 6.22 -6.65
CA HIS A 335 -8.51 5.69 -7.67
C HIS A 335 -9.91 5.41 -7.12
N HIS A 336 -10.13 5.64 -5.83
CA HIS A 336 -11.43 5.69 -5.18
C HIS A 336 -11.81 7.15 -4.85
N PRO A 337 -13.10 7.56 -4.89
CA PRO A 337 -13.49 8.94 -4.64
C PRO A 337 -12.96 9.53 -3.33
N LYS A 338 -12.97 8.76 -2.24
CA LYS A 338 -12.43 9.19 -0.94
C LYS A 338 -10.93 9.44 -0.98
N GLU A 339 -10.17 8.59 -1.67
CA GLU A 339 -8.73 8.78 -1.84
C GLU A 339 -8.44 10.05 -2.64
N ILE A 340 -9.15 10.24 -3.77
CA ILE A 340 -9.01 11.46 -4.59
C ILE A 340 -9.39 12.70 -3.80
N TYR A 341 -10.45 12.63 -2.99
CA TYR A 341 -10.84 13.72 -2.10
C TYR A 341 -9.71 14.10 -1.14
N GLN A 342 -9.10 13.12 -0.48
CA GLN A 342 -7.99 13.35 0.45
C GLN A 342 -6.75 13.88 -0.26
N SER A 343 -6.41 13.37 -1.45
CA SER A 343 -5.31 13.90 -2.25
C SER A 343 -5.55 15.34 -2.68
N ALA A 344 -6.74 15.65 -3.19
CA ALA A 344 -7.12 17.00 -3.60
C ALA A 344 -7.09 17.97 -2.44
N LYS A 345 -7.64 17.60 -1.28
CA LYS A 345 -7.59 18.38 -0.05
C LYS A 345 -6.16 18.63 0.42
N SER A 346 -5.34 17.58 0.48
CA SER A 346 -3.94 17.66 0.92
C SER A 346 -3.11 18.59 0.03
N ILE A 347 -3.26 18.46 -1.28
CA ILE A 347 -2.56 19.32 -2.24
C ILE A 347 -3.00 20.78 -2.11
N ARG A 348 -4.30 21.04 -1.90
CA ARG A 348 -4.84 22.38 -1.68
C ARG A 348 -4.30 22.99 -0.39
N GLU A 349 -4.18 22.21 0.69
CA GLU A 349 -3.61 22.69 1.96
C GLU A 349 -2.11 23.05 1.81
N LEU A 350 -1.34 22.27 1.05
CA LEU A 350 0.08 22.52 0.80
C LEU A 350 0.33 23.73 -0.12
N TYR A 351 -0.52 23.92 -1.12
CA TYR A 351 -0.34 24.91 -2.19
C TYR A 351 -1.56 25.82 -2.34
N ARG A 352 -1.95 26.49 -1.25
CA ARG A 352 -3.20 27.30 -1.14
C ARG A 352 -3.33 28.37 -2.23
N ASN A 353 -2.21 28.97 -2.64
CA ASN A 353 -2.17 30.10 -3.56
C ASN A 353 -1.70 29.72 -4.98
N ARG A 354 -1.52 28.42 -5.26
CA ARG A 354 -1.07 27.93 -6.54
C ARG A 354 -2.22 27.28 -7.31
N ARG A 355 -2.16 27.37 -8.64
CA ARG A 355 -3.14 26.73 -9.53
C ARG A 355 -2.89 25.25 -9.64
N ILE A 356 -3.86 24.43 -9.25
CA ILE A 356 -3.76 22.98 -9.24
C ILE A 356 -4.55 22.41 -10.43
N THR A 357 -3.85 21.71 -11.33
CA THR A 357 -4.43 20.98 -12.45
C THR A 357 -4.26 19.48 -12.22
N ALA A 358 -5.35 18.72 -12.31
CA ALA A 358 -5.28 17.25 -12.28
C ALA A 358 -5.48 16.66 -13.67
N ILE A 359 -4.68 15.65 -14.02
CA ILE A 359 -4.98 14.70 -15.11
C ILE A 359 -5.42 13.40 -14.43
N PHE A 360 -6.66 13.00 -14.64
CA PHE A 360 -7.25 11.83 -13.99
C PHE A 360 -7.65 10.76 -14.99
N GLN A 361 -7.16 9.55 -14.78
CA GLN A 361 -7.59 8.36 -15.51
C GLN A 361 -8.49 7.51 -14.62
N PRO A 362 -9.82 7.47 -14.84
CA PRO A 362 -10.71 6.60 -14.08
C PRO A 362 -10.33 5.14 -14.29
N HIS A 363 -10.45 4.33 -13.22
CA HIS A 363 -10.12 2.91 -13.23
C HIS A 363 -11.39 2.08 -13.05
N LEU A 364 -11.65 1.15 -13.97
CA LEU A 364 -12.82 0.27 -14.08
C LEU A 364 -14.12 0.98 -14.51
N TYR A 365 -14.84 0.33 -15.41
CA TYR A 365 -16.15 0.81 -15.86
C TYR A 365 -17.20 0.72 -14.74
N THR A 366 -17.23 -0.37 -13.98
CA THR A 366 -18.16 -0.57 -12.86
C THR A 366 -17.98 0.52 -11.81
N ARG A 367 -16.75 0.79 -11.38
CA ARG A 367 -16.46 1.84 -10.39
C ARG A 367 -16.84 3.23 -10.92
N THR A 368 -16.57 3.53 -12.19
CA THR A 368 -16.95 4.80 -12.79
C THR A 368 -18.48 4.95 -12.83
N ARG A 369 -19.22 3.91 -13.23
CA ARG A 369 -20.68 3.90 -13.22
C ARG A 369 -21.26 4.18 -11.83
N ASP A 370 -20.72 3.52 -10.83
CA ASP A 370 -21.28 3.53 -9.48
C ASP A 370 -20.92 4.82 -8.71
N PHE A 371 -19.76 5.44 -8.97
CA PHE A 371 -19.23 6.55 -8.21
C PHE A 371 -18.92 7.83 -8.99
N TYR A 372 -19.42 8.00 -10.23
CA TYR A 372 -19.08 9.18 -11.05
C TYR A 372 -19.40 10.53 -10.40
N LYS A 373 -20.47 10.62 -9.58
CA LYS A 373 -20.83 11.84 -8.85
C LYS A 373 -19.84 12.14 -7.73
N ASP A 374 -19.42 11.11 -7.02
CA ASP A 374 -18.46 11.24 -5.92
C ASP A 374 -17.06 11.59 -6.47
N PHE A 375 -16.67 11.00 -7.61
CA PHE A 375 -15.48 11.41 -8.34
C PHE A 375 -15.52 12.88 -8.75
N ALA A 376 -16.63 13.32 -9.33
CA ALA A 376 -16.79 14.71 -9.74
C ALA A 376 -16.73 15.66 -8.54
N SER A 377 -17.37 15.32 -7.43
CA SER A 377 -17.31 16.09 -6.19
C SER A 377 -15.88 16.19 -5.64
N ALA A 378 -15.15 15.07 -5.59
CA ALA A 378 -13.77 15.04 -5.10
C ALA A 378 -12.83 15.89 -5.97
N LEU A 379 -12.92 15.73 -7.29
CA LEU A 379 -12.10 16.48 -8.26
C LEU A 379 -12.46 17.97 -8.32
N SER A 380 -13.67 18.35 -8.00
CA SER A 380 -14.14 19.74 -8.02
C SER A 380 -13.49 20.65 -6.97
N GLN A 381 -12.63 20.11 -6.10
CA GLN A 381 -11.79 20.90 -5.20
C GLN A 381 -10.58 21.52 -5.91
N LEU A 382 -10.31 21.12 -7.14
CA LEU A 382 -9.16 21.55 -7.94
C LEU A 382 -9.56 22.68 -8.92
N ASP A 383 -8.58 23.44 -9.42
CA ASP A 383 -8.85 24.55 -10.32
C ASP A 383 -9.12 24.07 -11.75
N GLU A 384 -8.49 22.96 -12.12
CA GLU A 384 -8.63 22.38 -13.46
C GLU A 384 -8.57 20.85 -13.41
N VAL A 385 -9.46 20.19 -14.16
CA VAL A 385 -9.54 18.74 -14.28
C VAL A 385 -9.51 18.32 -15.75
N ILE A 386 -8.57 17.49 -16.09
CA ILE A 386 -8.40 16.87 -17.41
C ILE A 386 -8.66 15.38 -17.26
N LEU A 387 -9.69 14.89 -17.92
CA LEU A 387 -10.10 13.49 -17.81
C LEU A 387 -9.57 12.69 -19.01
N CYS A 388 -8.91 11.57 -18.73
CA CYS A 388 -8.57 10.56 -19.73
C CYS A 388 -9.68 9.53 -19.88
N ASP A 389 -9.56 8.66 -20.89
CA ASP A 389 -10.44 7.51 -21.05
C ASP A 389 -10.30 6.56 -19.86
N ILE A 390 -11.37 5.79 -19.58
CA ILE A 390 -11.37 4.80 -18.50
C ILE A 390 -10.35 3.71 -18.80
N TYR A 391 -9.51 3.39 -17.83
CA TYR A 391 -8.65 2.22 -17.86
C TYR A 391 -9.46 0.96 -17.47
N PRO A 392 -9.66 0.02 -18.41
CA PRO A 392 -10.58 -1.10 -18.21
C PRO A 392 -10.04 -2.18 -17.29
N ALA A 393 -8.70 -2.29 -17.15
CA ALA A 393 -8.04 -3.42 -16.50
C ALA A 393 -8.53 -4.76 -17.10
N ARG A 394 -9.37 -5.49 -16.36
CA ARG A 394 -9.94 -6.78 -16.76
C ARG A 394 -11.42 -6.70 -17.18
N GLU A 395 -12.03 -5.51 -17.14
CA GLU A 395 -13.44 -5.34 -17.47
C GLU A 395 -13.67 -5.14 -18.95
N GLN A 396 -14.85 -5.53 -19.43
CA GLN A 396 -15.34 -5.16 -20.75
C GLN A 396 -16.04 -3.79 -20.69
N PRO A 397 -16.01 -3.00 -21.77
CA PRO A 397 -16.72 -1.74 -21.82
C PRO A 397 -18.23 -1.90 -21.52
N ILE A 398 -18.74 -1.00 -20.68
CA ILE A 398 -20.18 -0.96 -20.36
C ILE A 398 -20.83 0.13 -21.21
N PRO A 399 -21.88 -0.17 -22.01
CA PRO A 399 -22.55 0.83 -22.82
C PRO A 399 -22.99 2.07 -22.02
N GLY A 400 -22.64 3.27 -22.50
CA GLY A 400 -22.98 4.53 -21.86
C GLY A 400 -22.05 4.95 -20.69
N VAL A 401 -21.10 4.10 -20.27
CA VAL A 401 -20.16 4.40 -19.21
C VAL A 401 -18.83 4.86 -19.80
N THR A 402 -18.57 6.16 -19.69
CA THR A 402 -17.31 6.80 -20.10
C THR A 402 -16.94 7.86 -19.09
N SER A 403 -15.73 8.42 -19.19
CA SER A 403 -15.27 9.55 -18.36
C SER A 403 -16.18 10.78 -18.48
N LYS A 404 -17.01 10.85 -19.53
CA LYS A 404 -18.01 11.91 -19.71
C LYS A 404 -19.05 11.96 -18.59
N LEU A 405 -19.30 10.86 -17.90
CA LEU A 405 -20.16 10.86 -16.71
C LEU A 405 -19.57 11.75 -15.61
N ILE A 406 -18.28 11.65 -15.37
CA ILE A 406 -17.59 12.50 -14.39
C ILE A 406 -17.54 13.94 -14.89
N TYR A 407 -17.15 14.15 -16.17
CA TYR A 407 -17.04 15.47 -16.81
C TYR A 407 -18.32 16.31 -16.66
N ASN A 408 -19.48 15.70 -16.91
CA ASN A 408 -20.76 16.38 -16.87
C ASN A 408 -21.21 16.76 -15.45
N ASN A 409 -20.63 16.13 -14.42
CA ASN A 409 -20.98 16.35 -13.01
C ASN A 409 -19.92 17.18 -12.23
N LEU A 410 -18.82 17.59 -12.87
CA LEU A 410 -17.88 18.54 -12.28
C LEU A 410 -18.58 19.89 -12.03
N ALA A 411 -18.27 20.52 -10.88
CA ALA A 411 -18.85 21.80 -10.48
C ALA A 411 -18.65 22.91 -11.50
N GLU A 412 -19.56 23.87 -11.51
CA GLU A 412 -19.38 25.13 -12.26
C GLU A 412 -18.17 25.88 -11.70
N GLY A 413 -17.34 26.44 -12.60
CA GLY A 413 -16.11 27.14 -12.20
C GLY A 413 -14.85 26.29 -12.25
N VAL A 414 -14.94 24.97 -12.24
CA VAL A 414 -13.79 24.09 -12.51
C VAL A 414 -13.52 24.10 -14.02
N LYS A 415 -12.30 24.48 -14.41
CA LYS A 415 -11.89 24.34 -15.79
C LYS A 415 -11.77 22.86 -16.13
N LYS A 416 -12.42 22.39 -17.18
CA LYS A 416 -12.49 20.96 -17.50
C LYS A 416 -12.28 20.67 -18.99
N SER A 417 -11.58 19.56 -19.25
CA SER A 417 -11.39 19.02 -20.60
C SER A 417 -11.29 17.50 -20.57
N MET A 418 -11.39 16.90 -21.75
CA MET A 418 -11.18 15.46 -21.94
C MET A 418 -10.10 15.27 -23.02
N ILE A 419 -9.22 14.30 -22.83
CA ILE A 419 -8.16 13.96 -23.79
C ILE A 419 -7.95 12.44 -23.82
N HIS A 420 -7.41 11.93 -24.92
CA HIS A 420 -6.86 10.58 -24.92
C HIS A 420 -5.52 10.55 -24.15
N LYS A 421 -5.21 9.47 -23.49
CA LYS A 421 -3.97 9.40 -22.69
C LYS A 421 -2.72 9.55 -23.56
N GLU A 422 -2.79 9.16 -24.83
CA GLU A 422 -1.73 9.30 -25.84
C GLU A 422 -1.37 10.77 -26.09
N ASP A 423 -2.32 11.69 -25.93
CA ASP A 423 -2.14 13.12 -26.17
C ASP A 423 -1.58 13.87 -24.94
N VAL A 424 -1.41 13.19 -23.80
CA VAL A 424 -0.98 13.82 -22.54
C VAL A 424 0.39 14.48 -22.67
N LEU A 425 1.35 13.85 -23.35
CA LEU A 425 2.69 14.43 -23.51
C LEU A 425 2.66 15.68 -24.38
N ASP A 426 1.85 15.72 -25.42
CA ASP A 426 1.73 16.90 -26.30
C ASP A 426 0.99 18.04 -25.58
N LEU A 427 0.01 17.72 -24.76
CA LEU A 427 -0.61 18.70 -23.87
C LEU A 427 0.42 19.31 -22.92
N VAL A 428 1.25 18.50 -22.28
CA VAL A 428 2.27 18.98 -21.32
C VAL A 428 3.36 19.81 -22.04
N LYS A 429 3.73 19.47 -23.28
CA LYS A 429 4.64 20.30 -24.09
C LYS A 429 4.04 21.66 -24.43
N SER A 430 2.74 21.70 -24.74
CA SER A 430 2.06 22.88 -25.29
C SER A 430 1.75 23.98 -24.26
N ARG A 431 1.78 23.69 -22.97
CA ARG A 431 1.43 24.63 -21.90
C ARG A 431 2.21 24.39 -20.61
N ASP A 432 2.29 25.44 -19.78
CA ASP A 432 2.86 25.34 -18.44
C ASP A 432 1.80 24.98 -17.40
N PHE A 433 2.26 24.28 -16.36
CA PHE A 433 1.48 23.92 -15.18
C PHE A 433 2.20 24.40 -13.92
N ASP A 434 1.48 25.04 -13.03
CA ASP A 434 2.00 25.45 -11.73
C ASP A 434 2.11 24.25 -10.78
N VAL A 435 0.99 23.60 -10.48
CA VAL A 435 0.93 22.30 -9.79
C VAL A 435 0.18 21.31 -10.68
N LEU A 436 0.87 20.28 -11.14
CA LEU A 436 0.29 19.20 -11.95
C LEU A 436 0.21 17.91 -11.14
N VAL A 437 -1.00 17.34 -11.08
CA VAL A 437 -1.28 16.10 -10.37
C VAL A 437 -1.73 15.04 -11.34
N ILE A 438 -1.07 13.90 -11.35
CA ILE A 438 -1.47 12.72 -12.12
C ILE A 438 -2.16 11.76 -11.16
N LEU A 439 -3.46 11.47 -11.41
CA LEU A 439 -4.30 10.66 -10.55
C LEU A 439 -4.76 9.38 -11.26
N GLY A 440 -4.75 8.27 -10.54
CA GLY A 440 -5.35 7.00 -10.97
C GLY A 440 -4.44 5.79 -10.86
N ALA A 441 -5.06 4.61 -10.86
CA ALA A 441 -4.40 3.30 -10.76
C ALA A 441 -4.13 2.64 -12.13
N GLY A 442 -4.39 3.37 -13.22
CA GLY A 442 -4.22 2.88 -14.59
C GLY A 442 -2.79 3.00 -15.11
N ASP A 443 -2.68 2.97 -16.44
CA ASP A 443 -1.41 3.03 -17.17
C ASP A 443 -0.93 4.44 -17.50
N LEU A 444 -1.69 5.47 -17.12
CA LEU A 444 -1.28 6.88 -17.23
C LEU A 444 0.03 7.17 -16.49
N ASP A 445 0.28 6.45 -15.40
CA ASP A 445 1.51 6.57 -14.63
C ASP A 445 2.79 6.27 -15.45
N ASN A 446 2.70 5.46 -16.48
CA ASN A 446 3.83 5.19 -17.40
C ASN A 446 4.35 6.44 -18.12
N TYR A 447 3.55 7.49 -18.23
CA TYR A 447 3.93 8.76 -18.82
C TYR A 447 4.62 9.72 -17.85
N VAL A 448 4.49 9.49 -16.54
CA VAL A 448 5.00 10.40 -15.49
C VAL A 448 6.50 10.70 -15.62
N PRO A 449 7.40 9.72 -15.90
CA PRO A 449 8.81 10.03 -16.10
C PRO A 449 9.08 10.95 -17.32
N GLN A 450 8.28 10.82 -18.37
CA GLN A 450 8.39 11.66 -19.58
C GLN A 450 7.82 13.06 -19.31
N ILE A 451 6.70 13.15 -18.58
CA ILE A 451 6.10 14.41 -18.12
C ILE A 451 7.12 15.20 -17.28
N ALA A 452 7.79 14.53 -16.33
CA ALA A 452 8.83 15.16 -15.52
C ALA A 452 9.93 15.77 -16.37
N LYS A 453 10.50 15.01 -17.33
CA LYS A 453 11.53 15.50 -18.25
C LYS A 453 11.07 16.71 -19.09
N ILE A 454 9.81 16.72 -19.54
CA ILE A 454 9.26 17.84 -20.30
C ILE A 454 9.16 19.10 -19.43
N ILE A 455 8.72 18.96 -18.17
CA ILE A 455 8.59 20.09 -17.26
C ILE A 455 9.98 20.61 -16.87
N GLU A 456 10.95 19.74 -16.53
CA GLU A 456 12.34 20.10 -16.25
C GLU A 456 13.01 20.84 -17.42
N ALA A 457 12.70 20.45 -18.66
CA ALA A 457 13.24 21.11 -19.86
C ALA A 457 12.66 22.52 -20.09
N LYS A 458 11.63 22.95 -19.35
CA LYS A 458 11.04 24.28 -19.39
C LYS A 458 11.58 25.23 -18.31
N GLU A 459 12.39 24.73 -17.40
CA GLU A 459 13.11 25.52 -16.39
C GLU A 459 14.33 26.25 -16.95
#